data_cd143396af0781e09a185ce7989b48f1
#
_entry.id   cd143396af0781e09a185ce7989b48f1
#
_cell.length_a   1.000
_cell.length_b   1.000
_cell.length_c   1.000
_cell.angle_alpha   90.00
_cell.angle_beta   90.00
_cell.angle_gamma   90.00
#
_symmetry.space_group_name_H-M   'P 1'
#
loop_
_entity.id
_entity.type
_entity.pdbx_description
1 polymer ?
#
loop_
_entity_poly.entity_id
_entity_poly.type
_entity_poly.pdbx_seq_one_letter_code
_entity_poly.pdbx_strand_id
1 'polypeptide(L)'
;MGRALYQDYCATCHGPAGKGDGPLAGDWPKPPADLTGISARNGGTFPLARVLSTIDGYSRRKTHGSTMPEMGQVFQDAPMVLVDTGDGIETPVPKPLLELTDYLRSIQR
;
A
#
# COMPACT_ATOMS: atom_id res chain seq x y z
N MET A 1 2.99 -10.21 -10.34
CA MET A 1 4.02 -9.87 -9.33
C MET A 1 3.41 -9.22 -8.10
N GLY A 2 2.56 -8.22 -8.26
CA GLY A 2 1.96 -7.52 -7.12
C GLY A 2 1.16 -8.42 -6.19
N ARG A 3 0.45 -9.41 -6.72
CA ARG A 3 -0.31 -10.35 -5.89
C ARG A 3 0.59 -11.15 -4.96
N ALA A 4 1.72 -11.65 -5.46
CA ALA A 4 2.65 -12.40 -4.64
C ALA A 4 3.26 -11.51 -3.55
N LEU A 5 3.63 -10.27 -3.89
CA LEU A 5 4.11 -9.30 -2.91
C LEU A 5 3.07 -9.00 -1.84
N TYR A 6 1.82 -8.85 -2.25
CA TYR A 6 0.73 -8.62 -1.31
C TYR A 6 0.58 -9.79 -0.33
N GLN A 7 0.60 -11.02 -0.83
CA GLN A 7 0.49 -12.21 0.02
C GLN A 7 1.65 -12.32 1.01
N ASP A 8 2.85 -11.94 0.58
CA ASP A 8 4.05 -12.06 1.42
C ASP A 8 4.12 -10.97 2.50
N TYR A 9 3.70 -9.72 2.19
CA TYR A 9 3.95 -8.59 3.07
C TYR A 9 2.71 -7.96 3.68
N CYS A 10 1.54 -8.16 3.11
CA CYS A 10 0.34 -7.41 3.51
C CYS A 10 -0.78 -8.29 4.05
N ALA A 11 -0.94 -9.49 3.50
CA ALA A 11 -2.11 -10.33 3.81
C ALA A 11 -2.19 -10.76 5.26
N THR A 12 -1.07 -10.86 5.98
CA THR A 12 -1.06 -11.26 7.38
C THR A 12 -1.94 -10.35 8.24
N CYS A 13 -1.98 -9.07 7.93
CA CYS A 13 -2.81 -8.09 8.63
C CYS A 13 -4.06 -7.73 7.84
N HIS A 14 -3.89 -7.41 6.54
CA HIS A 14 -4.99 -6.91 5.70
C HIS A 14 -5.89 -8.01 5.14
N GLY A 15 -5.49 -9.28 5.29
CA GLY A 15 -6.27 -10.42 4.83
C GLY A 15 -6.01 -10.79 3.38
N PRO A 16 -6.33 -12.04 2.98
CA PRO A 16 -6.07 -12.51 1.62
C PRO A 16 -6.85 -11.75 0.55
N ALA A 17 -7.99 -11.17 0.92
CA ALA A 17 -8.82 -10.39 0.01
C ALA A 17 -8.69 -8.86 0.24
N GLY A 18 -7.84 -8.44 1.17
CA GLY A 18 -7.62 -7.02 1.44
C GLY A 18 -8.66 -6.35 2.34
N LYS A 19 -9.47 -7.13 3.06
CA LYS A 19 -10.59 -6.58 3.83
C LYS A 19 -10.25 -6.18 5.27
N GLY A 20 -9.00 -6.31 5.68
CA GLY A 20 -8.58 -5.96 7.04
C GLY A 20 -8.76 -7.09 8.04
N ASP A 21 -8.96 -8.31 7.59
CA ASP A 21 -9.30 -9.48 8.39
C ASP A 21 -8.20 -10.55 8.40
N GLY A 22 -6.94 -10.13 8.30
CA GLY A 22 -5.82 -11.06 8.33
C GLY A 22 -5.62 -11.71 9.70
N PRO A 23 -4.80 -12.78 9.76
CA PRO A 23 -4.56 -13.51 11.01
C PRO A 23 -4.04 -12.64 12.16
N LEU A 24 -3.27 -11.61 11.87
CA LEU A 24 -2.73 -10.72 12.90
C LEU A 24 -3.58 -9.46 13.14
N ALA A 25 -4.74 -9.35 12.48
CA ALA A 25 -5.56 -8.13 12.58
C ALA A 25 -6.01 -7.85 14.02
N GLY A 26 -6.31 -8.90 14.78
CA GLY A 26 -6.77 -8.74 16.17
C GLY A 26 -5.68 -8.39 17.16
N ASP A 27 -4.41 -8.44 16.77
CA ASP A 27 -3.28 -8.14 17.65
C ASP A 27 -2.95 -6.66 17.74
N TRP A 28 -3.61 -5.84 16.91
CA TRP A 28 -3.32 -4.40 16.84
C TRP A 28 -4.38 -3.59 17.55
N PRO A 29 -3.99 -2.48 18.23
CA PRO A 29 -4.96 -1.60 18.86
C PRO A 29 -5.95 -0.99 17.88
N LYS A 30 -5.52 -0.78 16.64
CA LYS A 30 -6.35 -0.23 15.57
C LYS A 30 -6.42 -1.25 14.45
N PRO A 31 -7.63 -1.63 13.99
CA PRO A 31 -7.76 -2.62 12.91
C PRO A 31 -7.08 -2.17 11.62
N PRO A 32 -6.47 -3.09 10.85
CA PRO A 32 -5.98 -2.77 9.52
C PRO A 32 -7.11 -2.29 8.61
N ALA A 33 -6.79 -1.39 7.68
CA ALA A 33 -7.78 -0.85 6.76
C ALA A 33 -8.30 -1.91 5.79
N ASP A 34 -9.57 -1.76 5.39
CA ASP A 34 -10.13 -2.49 4.25
C ASP A 34 -9.59 -1.85 2.97
N LEU A 35 -8.69 -2.55 2.30
CA LEU A 35 -8.01 -2.02 1.13
C LEU A 35 -8.86 -2.05 -0.13
N THR A 36 -9.98 -2.77 -0.13
CA THR A 36 -10.88 -2.83 -1.31
C THR A 36 -11.74 -1.58 -1.44
N GLY A 37 -11.79 -0.74 -0.40
CA GLY A 37 -12.61 0.47 -0.40
C GLY A 37 -11.82 1.77 -0.52
N ILE A 38 -10.54 1.72 -0.90
CA ILE A 38 -9.72 2.94 -0.98
C ILE A 38 -10.31 3.94 -1.98
N SER A 39 -10.63 3.48 -3.19
CA SER A 39 -11.21 4.36 -4.21
C SER A 39 -12.56 4.91 -3.80
N ALA A 40 -13.42 4.07 -3.21
CA ALA A 40 -14.75 4.49 -2.77
C ALA A 40 -14.64 5.59 -1.70
N ARG A 41 -13.70 5.47 -0.76
CA ARG A 41 -13.49 6.49 0.27
C ARG A 41 -12.87 7.77 -0.28
N ASN A 42 -12.38 7.75 -1.52
CA ASN A 42 -11.75 8.88 -2.18
C ASN A 42 -12.57 9.36 -3.38
N GLY A 43 -13.89 9.34 -3.27
CA GLY A 43 -14.78 9.87 -4.31
C GLY A 43 -14.80 9.08 -5.60
N GLY A 44 -14.38 7.82 -5.57
CA GLY A 44 -14.38 6.95 -6.75
C GLY A 44 -13.05 6.92 -7.50
N THR A 45 -12.05 7.68 -7.05
CA THR A 45 -10.73 7.74 -7.70
C THR A 45 -9.67 7.08 -6.81
N PHE A 46 -8.88 6.19 -7.39
CA PHE A 46 -7.77 5.57 -6.65
C PHE A 46 -6.65 6.62 -6.44
N PRO A 47 -6.33 6.98 -5.18
CA PRO A 47 -5.36 8.05 -4.91
C PRO A 47 -3.93 7.51 -4.97
N LEU A 48 -3.40 7.34 -6.18
CA LEU A 48 -2.12 6.66 -6.42
C LEU A 48 -0.97 7.23 -5.60
N ALA A 49 -0.78 8.55 -5.62
CA ALA A 49 0.34 9.18 -4.90
C ALA A 49 0.24 8.93 -3.39
N ARG A 50 -0.95 9.06 -2.83
CA ARG A 50 -1.16 8.86 -1.39
C ARG A 50 -0.97 7.40 -1.00
N VAL A 51 -1.43 6.46 -1.83
CA VAL A 51 -1.24 5.03 -1.57
C VAL A 51 0.24 4.67 -1.61
N LEU A 52 0.96 5.14 -2.63
CA LEU A 52 2.41 4.92 -2.71
C LEU A 52 3.13 5.46 -1.47
N SER A 53 2.83 6.69 -1.06
CA SER A 53 3.44 7.31 0.13
C SER A 53 3.12 6.56 1.41
N THR A 54 1.89 6.07 1.53
CA THR A 54 1.47 5.34 2.74
C THR A 54 2.18 4.01 2.86
N ILE A 55 2.28 3.24 1.78
CA ILE A 55 2.96 1.93 1.79
C ILE A 55 4.46 2.12 2.00
N ASP A 56 5.06 3.11 1.31
CA ASP A 56 6.47 3.45 1.49
C ASP A 56 6.78 3.83 2.93
N GLY A 57 5.86 4.49 3.60
CA GLY A 57 6.04 4.99 4.96
C GLY A 57 6.41 6.46 5.04
N TYR A 58 6.64 7.10 3.89
CA TYR A 58 7.07 8.51 3.87
C TYR A 58 6.07 9.43 4.57
N SER A 59 4.79 9.30 4.23
CA SER A 59 3.75 10.16 4.81
C SER A 59 3.41 9.80 6.27
N ARG A 60 3.86 8.64 6.76
CA ARG A 60 3.58 8.15 8.11
C ARG A 60 4.72 8.39 9.10
N ARG A 61 5.85 8.93 8.64
CA ARG A 61 7.03 9.12 9.52
C ARG A 61 6.75 10.04 10.70
N LYS A 62 5.77 10.93 10.56
CA LYS A 62 5.36 11.86 11.61
C LYS A 62 4.13 11.40 12.36
N THR A 63 3.60 10.23 12.02
CA THR A 63 2.39 9.69 12.63
C THR A 63 2.77 8.70 13.71
N HIS A 64 2.37 8.96 14.95
CA HIS A 64 2.63 8.05 16.06
C HIS A 64 1.60 6.93 16.07
N GLY A 65 2.05 5.72 16.43
CA GLY A 65 1.16 4.58 16.65
C GLY A 65 0.84 3.74 15.40
N SER A 66 1.46 4.03 14.27
CA SER A 66 1.31 3.17 13.10
C SER A 66 2.09 1.88 13.30
N THR A 67 1.41 0.74 13.10
CA THR A 67 2.01 -0.58 13.23
C THR A 67 2.36 -1.21 11.89
N MET A 68 1.96 -0.59 10.79
CA MET A 68 2.25 -1.07 9.45
C MET A 68 3.73 -0.82 9.12
N PRO A 69 4.47 -1.84 8.62
CA PRO A 69 5.87 -1.63 8.24
C PRO A 69 6.02 -0.59 7.12
N GLU A 70 7.17 0.08 7.11
CA GLU A 70 7.51 1.02 6.04
C GLU A 70 8.15 0.25 4.89
N MET A 71 7.40 -0.01 3.84
CA MET A 71 7.87 -0.82 2.71
C MET A 71 8.99 -0.15 1.92
N GLY A 72 9.13 1.18 2.03
CA GLY A 72 10.26 1.87 1.42
C GLY A 72 11.60 1.34 1.90
N GLN A 73 11.70 0.96 3.18
CA GLN A 73 12.92 0.37 3.71
C GLN A 73 13.12 -1.06 3.21
N VAL A 74 12.03 -1.81 3.08
CA VAL A 74 12.08 -3.19 2.57
C VAL A 74 12.56 -3.22 1.12
N PHE A 75 12.15 -2.25 0.31
CA PHE A 75 12.42 -2.20 -1.13
C PHE A 75 13.54 -1.22 -1.51
N GLN A 76 14.34 -0.75 -0.55
CA GLN A 76 15.31 0.33 -0.82
C GLN A 76 16.37 -0.05 -1.86
N ASP A 77 16.70 -1.33 -2.00
CA ASP A 77 17.70 -1.80 -2.97
C ASP A 77 17.08 -2.29 -4.27
N ALA A 78 15.76 -2.18 -4.43
CA ALA A 78 15.07 -2.63 -5.62
C ALA A 78 15.27 -1.66 -6.79
N PRO A 79 15.16 -2.14 -8.04
CA PRO A 79 15.20 -1.25 -9.20
C PRO A 79 14.09 -0.20 -9.12
N MET A 80 14.39 1.01 -9.58
CA MET A 80 13.44 2.11 -9.62
C MET A 80 12.79 2.21 -10.99
N VAL A 81 11.53 2.64 -11.03
CA VAL A 81 10.81 2.97 -12.26
C VAL A 81 10.23 4.36 -12.12
N LEU A 82 10.06 5.06 -13.24
CA LEU A 82 9.48 6.39 -13.24
C LEU A 82 7.96 6.27 -13.40
N VAL A 83 7.23 6.95 -12.54
CA VAL A 83 5.77 6.88 -12.47
C VAL A 83 5.19 8.29 -12.41
N ASP A 84 4.21 8.55 -13.28
CA ASP A 84 3.39 9.76 -13.18
C ASP A 84 2.27 9.49 -12.17
N THR A 85 2.32 10.19 -11.04
CA THR A 85 1.37 9.99 -9.96
C THR A 85 0.12 10.88 -10.09
N GLY A 86 -0.07 11.49 -11.27
CA GLY A 86 -1.24 12.31 -11.56
C GLY A 86 -0.95 13.81 -11.67
N ASP A 87 0.30 14.23 -11.47
CA ASP A 87 0.71 15.64 -11.50
C ASP A 87 1.51 15.99 -12.75
N GLY A 88 1.67 15.05 -13.68
CA GLY A 88 2.46 15.25 -14.90
C GLY A 88 3.96 15.16 -14.69
N ILE A 89 4.41 14.88 -13.47
CA ILE A 89 5.83 14.74 -13.12
C ILE A 89 6.12 13.26 -12.86
N GLU A 90 7.15 12.72 -13.52
CA GLU A 90 7.57 11.35 -13.27
C GLU A 90 8.40 11.27 -11.99
N THR A 91 7.98 10.40 -11.07
CA THR A 91 8.63 10.21 -9.78
C THR A 91 9.27 8.83 -9.74
N PRO A 92 10.53 8.69 -9.28
CA PRO A 92 11.14 7.38 -9.09
C PRO A 92 10.45 6.60 -7.97
N VAL A 93 10.07 5.35 -8.26
CA VAL A 93 9.38 4.49 -7.31
C VAL A 93 10.02 3.10 -7.39
N PRO A 94 10.27 2.41 -6.26
CA PRO A 94 10.72 1.03 -6.32
C PRO A 94 9.74 0.17 -7.12
N LYS A 95 10.26 -0.61 -8.05
CA LYS A 95 9.41 -1.44 -8.91
C LYS A 95 8.46 -2.34 -8.13
N PRO A 96 8.90 -3.05 -7.05
CA PRO A 96 7.97 -3.85 -6.24
C PRO A 96 6.86 -3.02 -5.61
N LEU A 97 7.15 -1.80 -5.21
CA LEU A 97 6.14 -0.91 -4.63
C LEU A 97 5.06 -0.55 -5.65
N LEU A 98 5.46 -0.26 -6.88
CA LEU A 98 4.50 0.00 -7.96
C LEU A 98 3.65 -1.24 -8.27
N GLU A 99 4.28 -2.42 -8.36
CA GLU A 99 3.57 -3.66 -8.62
C GLU A 99 2.54 -3.96 -7.53
N LEU A 100 2.92 -3.74 -6.26
CA LEU A 100 2.01 -3.90 -5.12
C LEU A 100 0.85 -2.92 -5.21
N THR A 101 1.12 -1.66 -5.53
CA THR A 101 0.10 -0.63 -5.66
C THR A 101 -0.86 -0.91 -6.81
N ASP A 102 -0.35 -1.39 -7.94
CA ASP A 102 -1.19 -1.79 -9.07
C ASP A 102 -2.11 -2.95 -8.70
N TYR A 103 -1.62 -3.90 -7.90
CA TYR A 103 -2.47 -4.98 -7.40
C TYR A 103 -3.60 -4.42 -6.54
N LEU A 104 -3.30 -3.49 -5.62
CA LEU A 104 -4.33 -2.87 -4.78
C LEU A 104 -5.38 -2.16 -5.62
N ARG A 105 -4.94 -1.47 -6.69
CA ARG A 105 -5.88 -0.83 -7.62
C ARG A 105 -6.81 -1.85 -8.26
N SER A 106 -6.30 -3.03 -8.59
CA SER A 106 -7.08 -4.07 -9.27
C SER A 106 -8.16 -4.69 -8.39
N ILE A 107 -8.05 -4.60 -7.07
CA ILE A 107 -9.03 -5.20 -6.14
C ILE A 107 -10.04 -4.19 -5.61
N GLN A 108 -10.06 -2.97 -6.13
CA GLN A 108 -11.04 -1.96 -5.71
C GLN A 108 -12.46 -2.33 -6.13
N ARG A 109 -13.41 -2.01 -5.26
CA ARG A 109 -14.86 -2.23 -5.49
C ARG A 109 -15.56 -0.97 -5.92
#